data_0812fe35865f660c6ff927dd34511c60
#
_entry.id   0812fe35865f660c6ff927dd34511c60
#
_cell.length_a   1.000
_cell.length_b   1.000
_cell.length_c   1.000
_cell.angle_alpha   90.00
_cell.angle_beta   90.00
_cell.angle_gamma   90.00
#
_symmetry.space_group_name_H-M   'P 1'
#
loop_
_entity.id
_entity.type
_entity.pdbx_description
1 polymer ?
#
loop_
_entity_poly.entity_id
_entity_poly.type
_entity_poly.pdbx_seq_one_letter_code
_entity_poly.pdbx_strand_id
1 'polypeptide(L)' 'MKSLEHMTDTERLTEALVIAITAPKGRTVEADALAHRFAAYCTAEQIEDAKAAALAIMEARS' A
#
# COMPACT_ATOMS: atom_id res chain seq x y z
N MET A 1 -16.99 -4.44 -4.73
CA MET A 1 -15.56 -4.66 -4.46
C MET A 1 -14.76 -4.50 -5.75
N LYS A 2 -13.72 -3.66 -5.74
CA LYS A 2 -12.86 -3.51 -6.92
C LYS A 2 -11.93 -4.70 -7.06
N SER A 3 -11.82 -5.23 -8.28
CA SER A 3 -10.79 -6.24 -8.55
C SER A 3 -9.45 -5.54 -8.73
N LEU A 4 -8.35 -6.29 -8.58
CA LEU A 4 -7.00 -5.75 -8.79
C LEU A 4 -6.82 -5.16 -10.20
N GLU A 5 -7.53 -5.68 -11.18
CA GLU A 5 -7.45 -5.23 -12.56
C GLU A 5 -7.95 -3.80 -12.77
N HIS A 6 -8.85 -3.34 -11.89
CA HIS A 6 -9.44 -2.02 -11.97
C HIS A 6 -8.84 -1.01 -11.00
N MET A 7 -7.84 -1.43 -10.22
CA MET A 7 -7.18 -0.53 -9.30
C MET A 7 -6.13 0.31 -10.00
N THR A 8 -6.02 1.58 -9.60
CA THR A 8 -4.93 2.44 -10.04
C THR A 8 -3.63 2.02 -9.35
N ASP A 9 -2.49 2.49 -9.88
CA ASP A 9 -1.20 2.23 -9.25
C ASP A 9 -1.15 2.77 -7.81
N THR A 10 -1.74 3.95 -7.59
CA THR A 10 -1.83 4.54 -6.25
C THR A 10 -2.64 3.65 -5.31
N GLU A 11 -3.76 3.12 -5.77
CA GLU A 11 -4.59 2.23 -4.96
C GLU A 11 -3.85 0.93 -4.61
N ARG A 12 -3.14 0.35 -5.57
CA ARG A 12 -2.33 -0.86 -5.33
C ARG A 12 -1.25 -0.61 -4.30
N LEU A 13 -0.56 0.52 -4.41
CA LEU A 13 0.47 0.88 -3.44
C LEU A 13 -0.14 1.13 -2.07
N THR A 14 -1.29 1.78 -1.99
CA THR A 14 -2.00 2.00 -0.73
C THR A 14 -2.30 0.67 -0.03
N GLU A 15 -2.84 -0.30 -0.77
CA GLU A 15 -3.14 -1.62 -0.21
C GLU A 15 -1.87 -2.33 0.24
N ALA A 16 -0.80 -2.26 -0.55
CA ALA A 16 0.48 -2.87 -0.19
C ALA A 16 1.05 -2.24 1.07
N LEU A 17 0.93 -0.93 1.24
CA LEU A 17 1.39 -0.24 2.44
C LEU A 17 0.57 -0.66 3.67
N VAL A 18 -0.74 -0.78 3.54
CA VAL A 18 -1.57 -1.27 4.65
C VAL A 18 -1.16 -2.69 5.05
N ILE A 19 -0.92 -3.55 4.08
CA ILE A 19 -0.45 -4.91 4.34
C ILE A 19 0.90 -4.88 5.05
N ALA A 20 1.83 -4.04 4.60
CA ALA A 20 3.15 -3.94 5.22
C ALA A 20 3.09 -3.47 6.68
N ILE A 21 2.21 -2.51 6.97
CA ILE A 21 2.04 -1.98 8.32
C ILE A 21 1.41 -3.02 9.25
N THR A 22 0.48 -3.82 8.73
CA THR A 22 -0.28 -4.80 9.51
C THR A 22 0.29 -6.21 9.46
N ALA A 23 1.34 -6.45 8.68
CA ALA A 23 1.89 -7.78 8.49
C ALA A 23 2.42 -8.37 9.79
N PRO A 24 2.21 -9.68 10.01
CA PRO A 24 2.84 -10.37 11.14
C PRO A 24 4.36 -10.28 11.05
N LYS A 25 5.00 -10.42 12.20
CA LYS A 25 6.45 -10.23 12.34
C LYS A 25 7.29 -11.06 11.34
N GLY A 26 6.83 -12.21 10.94
CA GLY A 26 7.56 -13.07 9.99
C GLY A 26 7.31 -12.75 8.52
N ARG A 27 6.44 -11.79 8.20
CA ARG A 27 6.06 -11.48 6.82
C ARG A 27 6.33 -10.05 6.38
N THR A 28 6.98 -9.26 7.22
CA THR A 28 7.24 -7.85 6.92
C THR A 28 8.16 -7.67 5.71
N VAL A 29 9.14 -8.58 5.52
CA VAL A 29 10.06 -8.49 4.39
C VAL A 29 9.31 -8.67 3.06
N GLU A 30 8.40 -9.64 2.99
CA GLU A 30 7.61 -9.88 1.79
C GLU A 30 6.67 -8.72 1.49
N ALA A 31 6.04 -8.19 2.52
CA ALA A 31 5.12 -7.06 2.37
C ALA A 31 5.86 -5.79 1.94
N ASP A 32 7.03 -5.53 2.51
CA ASP A 32 7.88 -4.41 2.11
C ASP A 32 8.32 -4.54 0.65
N ALA A 33 8.72 -5.73 0.24
CA ALA A 33 9.12 -5.99 -1.14
C ALA A 33 7.97 -5.71 -2.12
N LEU A 34 6.76 -6.10 -1.75
CA LEU A 34 5.58 -5.85 -2.56
C LEU A 34 5.29 -4.35 -2.68
N ALA A 35 5.38 -3.62 -1.57
CA ALA A 35 5.19 -2.18 -1.58
C ALA A 35 6.24 -1.48 -2.46
N HIS A 36 7.50 -1.90 -2.39
CA HIS A 36 8.55 -1.36 -3.25
C HIS A 36 8.28 -1.63 -4.73
N ARG A 37 7.78 -2.80 -5.06
CA ARG A 37 7.44 -3.13 -6.45
C ARG A 37 6.36 -2.20 -6.98
N PHE A 38 5.30 -1.99 -6.22
CA PHE A 38 4.23 -1.09 -6.65
C PHE A 38 4.68 0.36 -6.68
N ALA A 39 5.53 0.77 -5.74
CA ALA A 39 6.07 2.13 -5.71
C ALA A 39 6.89 2.44 -6.98
N ALA A 40 7.52 1.44 -7.58
CA ALA A 40 8.29 1.63 -8.79
C ALA A 40 7.44 2.10 -9.98
N TYR A 41 6.13 1.87 -9.94
CA TYR A 41 5.20 2.30 -10.98
C TYR A 41 4.52 3.64 -10.66
N CYS A 42 4.86 4.24 -9.53
CA CYS A 42 4.23 5.46 -9.07
C CYS A 42 5.17 6.65 -9.15
N THR A 43 4.62 7.84 -9.34
CA THR A 43 5.35 9.10 -9.19
C THR A 43 5.55 9.39 -7.71
N ALA A 44 6.43 10.34 -7.38
CA ALA A 44 6.64 10.77 -5.99
C ALA A 44 5.33 11.28 -5.37
N GLU A 45 4.53 12.02 -6.14
CA GLU A 45 3.23 12.51 -5.70
C GLU A 45 2.28 11.36 -5.38
N GLN A 46 2.22 10.35 -6.24
CA GLN A 46 1.38 9.18 -6.03
C GLN A 46 1.81 8.39 -4.80
N ILE A 47 3.11 8.29 -4.55
CA ILE A 47 3.64 7.62 -3.36
C ILE A 47 3.19 8.36 -2.10
N GLU A 48 3.28 9.69 -2.09
CA GLU A 48 2.83 10.48 -0.94
C GLU A 48 1.32 10.33 -0.72
N ASP A 49 0.54 10.34 -1.80
CA ASP A 49 -0.91 10.13 -1.72
C ASP A 49 -1.23 8.75 -1.15
N ALA A 50 -0.50 7.72 -1.58
CA ALA A 50 -0.71 6.36 -1.09
C ALA A 50 -0.37 6.24 0.39
N LYS A 51 0.69 6.89 0.86
CA LYS A 51 1.05 6.92 2.27
C LYS A 51 -0.03 7.58 3.11
N ALA A 52 -0.55 8.71 2.66
CA ALA A 52 -1.62 9.41 3.36
C ALA A 52 -2.89 8.56 3.42
N ALA A 53 -3.24 7.91 2.31
CA ALA A 53 -4.41 7.04 2.25
C ALA A 53 -4.25 5.82 3.17
N ALA A 54 -3.06 5.22 3.21
CA ALA A 54 -2.79 4.08 4.09
C ALA A 54 -2.92 4.47 5.56
N LEU A 55 -2.40 5.64 5.95
CA LEU A 55 -2.53 6.13 7.32
C LEU A 55 -4.00 6.38 7.69
N ALA A 56 -4.77 6.94 6.77
CA ALA A 56 -6.20 7.17 7.00
C ALA A 56 -6.95 5.86 7.22
N ILE A 57 -6.63 4.82 6.44
CA ILE A 57 -7.22 3.49 6.60
C ILE A 57 -6.87 2.92 7.97
N MET A 58 -5.61 3.04 8.37
CA MET A 58 -5.16 2.51 9.66
C MET A 58 -5.82 3.23 10.83
N GLU A 59 -5.97 4.55 10.74
CA GLU A 59 -6.66 5.32 11.77
C GLU A 59 -8.13 4.92 11.89
N ALA A 60 -8.78 4.65 10.75
CA ALA A 60 -10.18 4.22 10.74
C ALA A 60 -10.38 2.85 11.37
N ARG A 61 -9.35 2.03 11.37
CA ARG A 61 -9.40 0.67 11.95
C ARG A 61 -9.01 0.61 13.42
N SER A 62 -8.37 1.64 13.93
CA SER A 62 -7.89 1.62 15.33
C SER A 62 -8.94 2.04 16.34
#